data_6876678032d7b6b09b3b7e25244e8494
#
_entry.id   6876678032d7b6b09b3b7e25244e8494
#
_cell.length_a   1.000
_cell.length_b   1.000
_cell.length_c   1.000
_cell.angle_alpha   90.00
_cell.angle_beta   90.00
_cell.angle_gamma   90.00
#
_symmetry.space_group_name_H-M   'P 1'
#
loop_
_entity.id
_entity.type
_entity.pdbx_description
1 polymer ?
#
loop_
_entity_poly.entity_id
_entity_poly.type
_entity_poly.pdbx_seq_one_letter_code
_entity_poly.pdbx_strand_id
1 'polypeptide(L)' 'ELSEHTASRPALIHILEGTGTIGLGGETFDATPGLLVRMAPGLSHSIVAATELRMLLYLLGK' A
#
# COMPACT_ATOMS: atom_id res chain seq x y z
N GLU A 1 -2.75 -3.53 -11.45
CA GLU A 1 -1.96 -2.33 -11.15
C GLU A 1 -2.85 -1.18 -10.73
N LEU A 2 -2.49 -0.51 -9.64
CA LEU A 2 -3.19 0.66 -9.15
C LEU A 2 -2.37 1.89 -9.46
N SER A 3 -3.02 2.88 -10.04
CA SER A 3 -2.39 4.16 -10.31
C SER A 3 -2.05 4.88 -9.01
N GLU A 4 -1.09 5.78 -9.09
CA GLU A 4 -0.73 6.62 -7.96
C GLU A 4 -1.91 7.51 -7.57
N HIS A 5 -2.16 7.60 -6.27
CA HIS A 5 -3.22 8.46 -5.76
C HIS A 5 -2.94 8.81 -4.31
N THR A 6 -3.75 9.71 -3.78
CA THR A 6 -3.63 10.14 -2.39
C THR A 6 -4.94 9.91 -1.67
N ALA A 7 -4.86 9.78 -0.36
CA ALA A 7 -6.03 9.63 0.48
C ALA A 7 -6.05 10.73 1.52
N SER A 8 -7.23 11.13 1.94
CA SER A 8 -7.39 12.17 2.95
C SER A 8 -7.31 11.63 4.37
N ARG A 9 -7.27 10.32 4.54
CA ARG A 9 -7.25 9.67 5.85
C ARG A 9 -6.06 8.73 5.92
N PRO A 10 -5.50 8.52 7.11
CA PRO A 10 -4.45 7.53 7.23
C PRO A 10 -5.00 6.13 6.95
N ALA A 11 -4.15 5.26 6.49
CA ALA A 11 -4.55 3.91 6.14
C ALA A 11 -3.43 2.94 6.47
N LEU A 12 -3.81 1.66 6.64
CA LEU A 12 -2.86 0.56 6.79
C LEU A 12 -3.11 -0.43 5.69
N ILE A 13 -2.03 -0.91 5.09
CA ILE A 13 -2.09 -2.02 4.14
C ILE A 13 -1.40 -3.21 4.76
N HIS A 14 -2.09 -4.35 4.77
CA HIS A 14 -1.52 -5.60 5.26
C HIS A 14 -1.51 -6.59 4.11
N ILE A 15 -0.32 -6.96 3.65
CA ILE A 15 -0.17 -7.89 2.54
C ILE A 15 -0.35 -9.31 3.05
N LEU A 16 -1.31 -10.01 2.49
CA LEU A 16 -1.62 -11.38 2.89
C LEU A 16 -0.96 -12.41 2.00
N GLU A 17 -0.99 -12.18 0.69
CA GLU A 17 -0.43 -13.11 -0.29
C GLU A 17 0.10 -12.34 -1.48
N GLY A 18 1.08 -12.93 -2.16
CA GLY A 18 1.59 -12.38 -3.40
C GLY A 18 2.76 -11.45 -3.18
N THR A 19 3.30 -10.95 -4.27
CA THR A 19 4.45 -10.02 -4.25
C THR A 19 4.20 -8.88 -5.20
N GLY A 20 4.91 -7.79 -4.97
CA GLY A 20 4.80 -6.62 -5.82
C GLY A 20 5.66 -5.49 -5.28
N THR A 21 5.33 -4.27 -5.67
CA THR A 21 6.04 -3.07 -5.24
C THR A 21 5.05 -2.02 -4.77
N ILE A 22 5.33 -1.43 -3.61
CA ILE A 22 4.52 -0.34 -3.07
C ILE A 22 5.35 0.93 -3.13
N GLY A 23 4.80 1.97 -3.73
CA GLY A 23 5.42 3.29 -3.76
C GLY A 23 4.77 4.21 -2.76
N LEU A 24 5.57 4.88 -1.95
CA LEU A 24 5.10 5.84 -0.95
C LEU A 24 5.96 7.09 -1.05
N GLY A 25 5.35 8.19 -1.54
CA GLY A 25 6.00 9.47 -1.52
C GLY A 25 7.37 9.51 -2.19
N GLY A 26 7.58 8.74 -3.21
CA GLY A 26 8.86 8.71 -3.92
C GLY A 26 9.78 7.58 -3.50
N GLU A 27 9.41 6.81 -2.49
CA GLU A 27 10.17 5.63 -2.08
C GLU A 27 9.40 4.39 -2.47
N THR A 28 10.12 3.29 -2.67
CA THR A 28 9.48 2.02 -3.03
C THR A 28 9.90 0.93 -2.06
N PHE A 29 8.98 -0.01 -1.85
CA PHE A 29 9.19 -1.14 -0.94
C PHE A 29 8.69 -2.40 -1.62
N ASP A 30 9.35 -3.52 -1.35
CA ASP A 30 8.86 -4.81 -1.81
C ASP A 30 7.65 -5.21 -1.00
N ALA A 31 6.56 -5.57 -1.68
CA ALA A 31 5.36 -6.07 -1.03
C ALA A 31 5.49 -7.58 -0.92
N THR A 32 5.53 -8.09 0.30
CA THR A 32 5.63 -9.52 0.56
C THR A 32 4.62 -9.89 1.64
N PRO A 33 4.25 -11.18 1.74
CA PRO A 33 3.27 -11.59 2.76
C PRO A 33 3.74 -11.21 4.16
N GLY A 34 2.84 -10.66 4.94
CA GLY A 34 3.12 -10.23 6.29
C GLY A 34 3.53 -8.78 6.41
N LEU A 35 3.79 -8.11 5.29
CA LEU A 35 4.17 -6.69 5.34
C LEU A 35 2.99 -5.84 5.78
N LEU A 36 3.26 -4.91 6.70
CA LEU A 36 2.27 -3.97 7.19
C LEU A 36 2.80 -2.56 6.95
N VAL A 37 2.05 -1.77 6.19
CA VAL A 37 2.48 -0.45 5.79
C VAL A 37 1.46 0.59 6.24
N ARG A 38 1.93 1.60 6.98
CA ARG A 38 1.08 2.72 7.37
C ARG A 38 1.28 3.86 6.39
N MET A 39 0.17 4.38 5.87
CA MET A 39 0.20 5.49 4.92
C MET A 39 -0.41 6.72 5.57
N ALA A 40 0.37 7.80 5.63
CA ALA A 40 -0.09 9.05 6.20
C ALA A 40 -1.09 9.73 5.27
N PRO A 41 -1.99 10.57 5.82
CA PRO A 41 -2.91 11.33 4.97
C PRO A 41 -2.15 12.21 4.00
N GLY A 42 -2.65 12.30 2.77
CA GLY A 42 -2.05 13.15 1.76
C GLY A 42 -0.80 12.59 1.11
N LEU A 43 -0.34 11.43 1.56
CA LEU A 43 0.85 10.81 0.98
C LEU A 43 0.49 10.12 -0.32
N SER A 44 1.24 10.43 -1.37
CA SER A 44 1.05 9.79 -2.66
C SER A 44 1.50 8.33 -2.57
N HIS A 45 0.69 7.42 -3.10
CA HIS A 45 1.04 6.00 -3.02
C HIS A 45 0.57 5.28 -4.28
N SER A 46 1.24 4.17 -4.57
CA SER A 46 0.93 3.32 -5.70
C SER A 46 1.25 1.87 -5.36
N ILE A 47 0.61 0.96 -6.07
CA ILE A 47 0.85 -0.47 -5.87
C ILE A 47 0.92 -1.13 -7.24
N VAL A 48 2.00 -1.86 -7.46
CA VAL A 48 2.19 -2.64 -8.69
C VAL A 48 2.38 -4.10 -8.28
N ALA A 49 1.47 -4.95 -8.73
CA ALA A 49 1.53 -6.37 -8.39
C ALA A 49 2.45 -7.11 -9.35
N ALA A 50 3.40 -7.87 -8.83
CA ALA A 50 4.21 -8.77 -9.64
C ALA A 50 3.53 -10.12 -9.78
N THR A 51 2.83 -10.55 -8.74
CA THR A 51 1.97 -11.72 -8.77
C THR A 51 0.62 -11.28 -8.22
N GLU A 52 -0.33 -12.19 -8.16
CA GLU A 52 -1.63 -11.84 -7.61
C GLU A 52 -1.49 -11.45 -6.15
N LEU A 53 -1.82 -10.19 -5.84
CA LEU A 53 -1.71 -9.65 -4.49
C LEU A 53 -3.05 -9.74 -3.77
N ARG A 54 -2.99 -10.23 -2.53
CA ARG A 54 -4.13 -10.15 -1.61
C ARG A 54 -3.72 -9.29 -0.44
N MET A 55 -4.55 -8.31 -0.12
CA MET A 55 -4.24 -7.39 0.96
C MET A 55 -5.50 -6.94 1.66
N LEU A 56 -5.32 -6.50 2.90
CA LEU A 56 -6.37 -5.83 3.66
C LEU A 56 -6.02 -4.36 3.73
N LEU A 57 -7.02 -3.52 3.49
CA LEU A 57 -6.85 -2.09 3.60
C LEU A 57 -7.71 -1.59 4.75
N TYR A 58 -7.07 -0.94 5.72
CA TYR A 58 -7.76 -0.36 6.87
C TYR A 58 -7.71 1.14 6.75
N LEU A 59 -8.89 1.77 6.72
CA LEU A 59 -8.96 3.23 6.79
C LEU A 59 -9.06 3.61 8.26
N LEU A 60 -8.12 4.41 8.70
CA LEU A 60 -8.05 4.78 10.10
C LEU A 60 -8.85 6.05 10.34
N GLY A 61 -9.32 6.21 11.57
CA GLY A 61 -9.93 7.45 11.98
C GLY A 61 -8.90 8.55 11.99
N LYS A 62 -9.36 9.79 12.01
CA LYS A 62 -8.50 10.96 11.94
C LYS A 62 -7.35 10.95 12.88
#